data_3df2466c8e228a418f68abdf59bc6ee2
#
_entry.id   3df2466c8e228a418f68abdf59bc6ee2
#
_cell.length_a   1.000
_cell.length_b   1.000
_cell.length_c   1.000
_cell.angle_alpha   90.00
_cell.angle_beta   90.00
_cell.angle_gamma   90.00
#
_symmetry.space_group_name_H-M   'P 1'
#
loop_
_entity.id
_entity.type
_entity.pdbx_description
1 polymer ?
#
loop_
_entity_poly.entity_id
_entity_poly.type
_entity_poly.pdbx_seq_one_letter_code
_entity_poly.pdbx_strand_id
1 'polypeptide(L)'
;MKIFLLAFLASLPFVVSAQVEIVKDHKLDLLLQKQEELNKKAYVDNNRTGPGYRVLVLSTNDRKQALDVKTKLMRSFPDQKTYLIYQSPHYKIQIGNFKVREDADQLRKQVTKIYPTGVIVVPSVIEIRPEDDIQLN
;
A
#
# COMPACT_ATOMS: atom_id res chain seq x y z
N MET A 1 -27.51 -79.31 7.09
CA MET A 1 -27.94 -77.94 6.87
C MET A 1 -27.80 -77.02 8.12
N LYS A 2 -26.94 -77.39 9.10
CA LYS A 2 -26.74 -76.58 10.34
C LYS A 2 -25.27 -76.10 10.50
N ILE A 3 -24.38 -76.41 9.56
CA ILE A 3 -22.96 -76.02 9.64
C ILE A 3 -22.66 -74.73 8.81
N PHE A 4 -23.52 -74.41 7.86
CA PHE A 4 -23.27 -73.21 6.98
C PHE A 4 -23.70 -71.88 7.61
N LEU A 5 -24.40 -71.87 8.75
CA LEU A 5 -24.90 -70.63 9.35
C LEU A 5 -23.89 -69.95 10.29
N LEU A 6 -22.82 -70.68 10.68
CA LEU A 6 -21.81 -70.21 11.62
C LEU A 6 -20.63 -69.48 10.94
N ALA A 7 -20.47 -69.65 9.61
CA ALA A 7 -19.35 -69.04 8.86
C ALA A 7 -19.62 -67.61 8.39
N PHE A 8 -20.88 -67.11 8.50
CA PHE A 8 -21.24 -65.77 7.98
C PHE A 8 -21.13 -64.67 9.05
N LEU A 9 -20.81 -64.98 10.29
CA LEU A 9 -20.74 -64.01 11.38
C LEU A 9 -19.31 -63.44 11.63
N ALA A 10 -18.32 -63.85 10.86
CA ALA A 10 -16.92 -63.52 11.09
C ALA A 10 -16.36 -62.42 10.12
N SER A 11 -17.19 -61.85 9.24
CA SER A 11 -16.74 -60.81 8.30
C SER A 11 -17.32 -59.40 8.59
N LEU A 12 -17.19 -58.97 9.83
CA LEU A 12 -17.41 -57.55 10.15
C LEU A 12 -16.12 -56.77 9.81
N PRO A 13 -16.16 -55.84 8.85
CA PRO A 13 -15.01 -54.98 8.62
C PRO A 13 -14.78 -54.09 9.84
N PHE A 14 -13.64 -54.24 10.46
CA PHE A 14 -13.14 -53.32 11.49
C PHE A 14 -12.91 -51.95 10.81
N VAL A 15 -13.86 -51.03 10.92
CA VAL A 15 -13.67 -49.64 10.54
C VAL A 15 -12.79 -49.03 11.61
N VAL A 16 -11.48 -49.00 11.34
CA VAL A 16 -10.53 -48.22 12.13
C VAL A 16 -10.75 -46.77 11.78
N SER A 17 -11.50 -46.07 12.58
CA SER A 17 -11.55 -44.59 12.54
C SER A 17 -10.20 -44.07 13.05
N ALA A 18 -9.30 -43.73 12.14
CA ALA A 18 -8.12 -42.96 12.46
C ALA A 18 -8.55 -41.54 12.83
N GLN A 19 -8.76 -41.26 14.11
CA GLN A 19 -8.86 -39.91 14.62
C GLN A 19 -7.47 -39.30 14.56
N VAL A 20 -7.27 -38.44 13.57
CA VAL A 20 -6.11 -37.54 13.54
C VAL A 20 -6.37 -36.47 14.61
N GLU A 21 -5.82 -36.69 15.78
CA GLU A 21 -5.79 -35.71 16.84
C GLU A 21 -4.79 -34.60 16.41
N ILE A 22 -5.30 -33.52 15.84
CA ILE A 22 -4.52 -32.32 15.53
C ILE A 22 -4.20 -31.67 16.87
N VAL A 23 -3.05 -32.00 17.44
CA VAL A 23 -2.48 -31.25 18.56
C VAL A 23 -2.16 -29.88 18.05
N LYS A 24 -3.08 -28.92 18.25
CA LYS A 24 -2.81 -27.51 17.98
C LYS A 24 -1.72 -27.05 18.94
N ASP A 25 -0.52 -26.93 18.44
CA ASP A 25 0.57 -26.32 19.18
C ASP A 25 0.25 -24.82 19.37
N HIS A 26 0.02 -24.43 20.60
CA HIS A 26 -0.29 -23.03 20.96
C HIS A 26 0.78 -22.04 20.48
N LYS A 27 2.03 -22.50 20.33
CA LYS A 27 3.12 -21.70 19.73
C LYS A 27 2.89 -21.45 18.25
N LEU A 28 2.34 -22.41 17.52
CA LEU A 28 2.04 -22.26 16.10
C LEU A 28 0.92 -21.24 15.87
N ASP A 29 -0.14 -21.29 16.68
CA ASP A 29 -1.23 -20.31 16.61
C ASP A 29 -0.73 -18.90 16.91
N LEU A 30 0.17 -18.75 17.88
CA LEU A 30 0.77 -17.45 18.22
C LEU A 30 1.64 -16.88 17.08
N LEU A 31 2.42 -17.77 16.43
CA LEU A 31 3.25 -17.40 15.28
C LEU A 31 2.41 -17.01 14.07
N LEU A 32 1.34 -17.77 13.80
CA LEU A 32 0.40 -17.46 12.71
C LEU A 32 -0.31 -16.12 12.93
N GLN A 33 -0.79 -15.85 14.14
CA GLN A 33 -1.39 -14.56 14.50
C GLN A 33 -0.41 -13.40 14.33
N LYS A 34 0.84 -13.58 14.78
CA LYS A 34 1.87 -12.54 14.65
C LYS A 34 2.24 -12.31 13.18
N GLN A 35 2.29 -13.36 12.37
CA GLN A 35 2.56 -13.26 10.94
C GLN A 35 1.39 -12.59 10.19
N GLU A 36 0.15 -12.89 10.56
CA GLU A 36 -1.04 -12.23 10.02
C GLU A 36 -1.05 -10.73 10.36
N GLU A 37 -0.73 -10.38 11.60
CA GLU A 37 -0.64 -8.99 12.05
C GLU A 37 0.46 -8.23 11.29
N LEU A 38 1.65 -8.84 11.11
CA LEU A 38 2.75 -8.25 10.35
C LEU A 38 2.39 -8.09 8.87
N ASN A 39 1.75 -9.10 8.27
CA ASN A 39 1.31 -9.02 6.88
C ASN A 39 0.23 -7.97 6.69
N LYS A 40 -0.72 -7.86 7.61
CA LYS A 40 -1.78 -6.85 7.60
C LYS A 40 -1.19 -5.44 7.74
N LYS A 41 -0.21 -5.28 8.62
CA LYS A 41 0.51 -4.01 8.81
C LYS A 41 1.30 -3.63 7.57
N ALA A 42 2.06 -4.56 6.99
CA ALA A 42 2.80 -4.34 5.74
C ALA A 42 1.87 -4.03 4.55
N TYR A 43 0.72 -4.71 4.45
CA TYR A 43 -0.29 -4.43 3.42
C TYR A 43 -0.89 -3.03 3.58
N VAL A 44 -1.21 -2.63 4.81
CA VAL A 44 -1.73 -1.30 5.12
C VAL A 44 -0.69 -0.22 4.83
N ASP A 45 0.56 -0.44 5.23
CA ASP A 45 1.65 0.53 5.00
C ASP A 45 2.01 0.70 3.51
N ASN A 46 1.93 -0.40 2.72
CA ASN A 46 2.23 -0.36 1.29
C ASN A 46 1.08 0.19 0.42
N ASN A 47 -0.17 0.10 0.87
CA ASN A 47 -1.35 0.46 0.09
C ASN A 47 -2.14 1.65 0.66
N ARG A 48 -1.59 2.37 1.62
CA ARG A 48 -2.23 3.59 2.14
C ARG A 48 -2.17 4.71 1.12
N THR A 49 -3.13 4.69 0.23
CA THR A 49 -3.37 5.77 -0.70
C THR A 49 -4.80 6.29 -0.54
N GLY A 50 -5.00 7.56 -0.77
CA GLY A 50 -6.31 8.18 -0.67
C GLY A 50 -6.39 9.47 -1.48
N PRO A 51 -7.57 10.08 -1.55
CA PRO A 51 -7.74 11.36 -2.19
C PRO A 51 -6.99 12.46 -1.44
N GLY A 52 -6.38 13.36 -2.18
CA GLY A 52 -5.67 14.51 -1.63
C GLY A 52 -5.20 15.45 -2.72
N TYR A 53 -4.15 16.21 -2.41
CA TYR A 53 -3.63 17.26 -3.27
C TYR A 53 -2.12 17.15 -3.43
N ARG A 54 -1.65 17.48 -4.63
CA ARG A 54 -0.23 17.66 -4.94
C ARG A 54 -0.01 18.98 -5.65
N VAL A 55 1.21 19.47 -5.62
CA VAL A 55 1.59 20.66 -6.40
C VAL A 55 2.17 20.18 -7.73
N LEU A 56 1.50 20.51 -8.84
CA LEU A 56 2.02 20.33 -10.19
C LEU A 56 2.96 21.50 -10.50
N VAL A 57 4.21 21.19 -10.84
CA VAL A 57 5.27 22.18 -11.07
C VAL A 57 5.56 22.35 -12.55
N LEU A 58 5.51 21.24 -13.31
CA LEU A 58 5.81 21.23 -14.74
C LEU A 58 4.97 20.20 -15.46
N SER A 59 4.54 20.55 -16.67
CA SER A 59 4.02 19.62 -17.68
C SER A 59 4.74 19.89 -18.99
N THR A 60 5.47 18.88 -19.51
CA THR A 60 6.31 19.02 -20.71
C THR A 60 6.36 17.73 -21.50
N ASN A 61 6.62 17.83 -22.80
CA ASN A 61 6.89 16.67 -23.66
C ASN A 61 8.35 16.21 -23.60
N ASP A 62 9.25 17.04 -23.04
CA ASP A 62 10.66 16.76 -22.91
C ASP A 62 10.96 16.02 -21.60
N ARG A 63 11.35 14.75 -21.74
CA ARG A 63 11.73 13.89 -20.61
C ARG A 63 12.95 14.42 -19.85
N LYS A 64 13.94 14.97 -20.58
CA LYS A 64 15.17 15.49 -19.96
C LYS A 64 14.85 16.69 -19.08
N GLN A 65 14.06 17.64 -19.59
CA GLN A 65 13.58 18.79 -18.83
C GLN A 65 12.82 18.35 -17.57
N ALA A 66 11.95 17.35 -17.69
CA ALA A 66 11.20 16.82 -16.55
C ALA A 66 12.12 16.22 -15.47
N LEU A 67 13.15 15.46 -15.86
CA LEU A 67 14.14 14.90 -14.94
C LEU A 67 15.00 15.97 -14.25
N ASP A 68 15.42 16.99 -14.99
CA ASP A 68 16.19 18.12 -14.44
C ASP A 68 15.38 18.87 -13.38
N VAL A 69 14.11 19.15 -13.67
CA VAL A 69 13.19 19.80 -12.72
C VAL A 69 12.95 18.92 -11.49
N LYS A 70 12.72 17.61 -11.69
CA LYS A 70 12.57 16.66 -10.59
C LYS A 70 13.79 16.69 -9.65
N THR A 71 15.00 16.60 -10.23
CA THR A 71 16.25 16.61 -9.45
C THR A 71 16.42 17.92 -8.67
N LYS A 72 16.11 19.05 -9.29
CA LYS A 72 16.14 20.36 -8.63
C LYS A 72 15.18 20.46 -7.46
N LEU A 73 13.92 20.00 -7.65
CA LEU A 73 12.91 19.98 -6.59
C LEU A 73 13.33 19.09 -5.42
N MET A 74 13.88 17.90 -5.69
CA MET A 74 14.36 17.00 -4.63
C MET A 74 15.49 17.61 -3.81
N ARG A 75 16.32 18.45 -4.40
CA ARG A 75 17.39 19.18 -3.67
C ARG A 75 16.85 20.37 -2.88
N SER A 76 15.87 21.08 -3.44
CA SER A 76 15.29 22.29 -2.80
C SER A 76 14.29 21.96 -1.70
N PHE A 77 13.62 20.79 -1.79
CA PHE A 77 12.59 20.36 -0.86
C PHE A 77 12.81 18.87 -0.49
N PRO A 78 13.86 18.56 0.27
CA PRO A 78 14.22 17.17 0.60
C PRO A 78 13.15 16.44 1.43
N ASP A 79 12.35 17.18 2.20
CA ASP A 79 11.27 16.65 3.03
C ASP A 79 10.01 16.31 2.23
N GLN A 80 9.95 16.73 0.96
CA GLN A 80 8.80 16.54 0.10
C GLN A 80 9.08 15.51 -1.00
N LYS A 81 8.18 14.52 -1.12
CA LYS A 81 8.30 13.51 -2.17
C LYS A 81 7.96 14.10 -3.53
N THR A 82 8.83 13.88 -4.51
CA THR A 82 8.66 14.38 -5.88
C THR A 82 8.37 13.24 -6.84
N TYR A 83 7.34 13.39 -7.65
CA TYR A 83 6.81 12.39 -8.58
C TYR A 83 7.00 12.84 -10.02
N LEU A 84 7.45 11.92 -10.88
CA LEU A 84 7.40 12.07 -12.33
C LEU A 84 6.31 11.12 -12.84
N ILE A 85 5.27 11.68 -13.44
CA ILE A 85 4.12 10.94 -13.98
C ILE A 85 4.12 11.13 -15.49
N TYR A 86 4.12 10.02 -16.23
CA TYR A 86 3.94 10.07 -17.68
C TYR A 86 2.45 9.89 -18.00
N GLN A 87 1.88 10.91 -18.62
CA GLN A 87 0.54 10.88 -19.17
C GLN A 87 0.63 11.35 -20.62
N SER A 88 0.68 10.38 -21.53
CA SER A 88 0.96 10.61 -22.96
C SER A 88 0.20 11.83 -23.52
N PRO A 89 0.87 12.74 -24.22
CA PRO A 89 2.31 12.77 -24.52
C PRO A 89 3.17 13.51 -23.49
N HIS A 90 2.63 13.87 -22.32
CA HIS A 90 3.27 14.77 -21.36
C HIS A 90 3.90 14.05 -20.17
N TYR A 91 5.05 14.56 -19.73
CA TYR A 91 5.66 14.29 -18.44
C TYR A 91 5.22 15.35 -17.45
N LYS A 92 4.60 14.94 -16.33
CA LYS A 92 4.14 15.84 -15.26
C LYS A 92 5.02 15.65 -14.04
N ILE A 93 5.53 16.75 -13.49
CA ILE A 93 6.26 16.76 -12.23
C ILE A 93 5.35 17.29 -11.14
N GLN A 94 5.10 16.43 -10.13
CA GLN A 94 4.30 16.77 -8.97
C GLN A 94 5.13 16.63 -7.70
N ILE A 95 4.83 17.43 -6.68
CA ILE A 95 5.52 17.40 -5.39
C ILE A 95 4.52 17.48 -4.24
N GLY A 96 4.84 16.75 -3.16
CA GLY A 96 4.08 16.70 -1.91
C GLY A 96 2.93 15.70 -1.93
N ASN A 97 2.44 15.40 -0.73
CA ASN A 97 1.23 14.61 -0.46
C ASN A 97 0.45 15.32 0.64
N PHE A 98 -0.66 15.96 0.31
CA PHE A 98 -1.43 16.77 1.24
C PHE A 98 -2.88 16.31 1.29
N LYS A 99 -3.41 16.06 2.49
CA LYS A 99 -4.85 15.77 2.69
C LYS A 99 -5.69 17.02 2.48
N VAL A 100 -5.15 18.17 2.86
CA VAL A 100 -5.82 19.46 2.85
C VAL A 100 -5.21 20.36 1.77
N ARG A 101 -6.05 21.06 1.02
CA ARG A 101 -5.64 21.93 -0.09
C ARG A 101 -4.78 23.11 0.38
N GLU A 102 -5.09 23.65 1.54
CA GLU A 102 -4.41 24.79 2.16
C GLU A 102 -2.92 24.51 2.38
N ASP A 103 -2.58 23.29 2.81
CA ASP A 103 -1.18 22.86 3.01
C ASP A 103 -0.44 22.75 1.66
N ALA A 104 -1.11 22.22 0.64
CA ALA A 104 -0.57 22.19 -0.71
C ALA A 104 -0.35 23.61 -1.27
N ASP A 105 -1.24 24.56 -0.97
CA ASP A 105 -1.09 25.97 -1.36
C ASP A 105 0.09 26.66 -0.67
N GLN A 106 0.42 26.29 0.56
CA GLN A 106 1.62 26.78 1.24
C GLN A 106 2.90 26.33 0.52
N LEU A 107 2.98 25.02 0.17
CA LEU A 107 4.11 24.52 -0.62
C LEU A 107 4.14 25.17 -2.01
N ARG A 108 2.98 25.34 -2.67
CA ARG A 108 2.90 26.01 -3.96
C ARG A 108 3.55 27.39 -3.93
N LYS A 109 3.26 28.19 -2.90
CA LYS A 109 3.86 29.53 -2.72
C LYS A 109 5.38 29.49 -2.62
N GLN A 110 5.93 28.46 -1.96
CA GLN A 110 7.38 28.26 -1.85
C GLN A 110 7.99 27.83 -3.18
N VAL A 111 7.36 26.88 -3.88
CA VAL A 111 7.81 26.38 -5.18
C VAL A 111 7.74 27.47 -6.24
N THR A 112 6.73 28.36 -6.19
CA THR A 112 6.57 29.50 -7.12
C THR A 112 7.74 30.49 -7.06
N LYS A 113 8.46 30.57 -5.94
CA LYS A 113 9.68 31.40 -5.84
C LYS A 113 10.81 30.88 -6.73
N ILE A 114 10.84 29.57 -7.00
CA ILE A 114 11.86 28.92 -7.85
C ILE A 114 11.35 28.76 -9.29
N TYR A 115 10.05 28.46 -9.42
CA TYR A 115 9.35 28.27 -10.70
C TYR A 115 8.15 29.23 -10.76
N PRO A 116 8.32 30.44 -11.27
CA PRO A 116 7.30 31.49 -11.17
C PRO A 116 6.06 31.26 -12.04
N THR A 117 6.12 30.32 -12.99
CA THR A 117 5.03 30.07 -13.93
C THR A 117 4.59 28.60 -13.90
N GLY A 118 3.26 28.37 -14.02
CA GLY A 118 2.70 27.06 -14.23
C GLY A 118 2.52 26.19 -12.98
N VAL A 119 2.86 26.71 -11.78
CA VAL A 119 2.73 25.96 -10.52
C VAL A 119 1.32 26.05 -9.99
N ILE A 120 0.62 24.91 -9.93
CA ILE A 120 -0.77 24.82 -9.49
C ILE A 120 -0.98 23.65 -8.52
N VAL A 121 -1.99 23.78 -7.64
CA VAL A 121 -2.45 22.65 -6.81
C VAL A 121 -3.44 21.82 -7.62
N VAL A 122 -3.23 20.51 -7.65
CA VAL A 122 -4.08 19.55 -8.37
C VAL A 122 -4.59 18.46 -7.44
N PRO A 123 -5.85 18.02 -7.58
CA PRO A 123 -6.31 16.80 -6.91
C PRO A 123 -5.52 15.61 -7.41
N SER A 124 -5.15 14.72 -6.51
CA SER A 124 -4.35 13.52 -6.83
C SER A 124 -4.59 12.42 -5.82
N VAL A 125 -4.30 11.18 -6.21
CA VAL A 125 -4.17 10.10 -5.23
C VAL A 125 -2.82 10.25 -4.55
N ILE A 126 -2.84 10.41 -3.23
CA ILE A 126 -1.65 10.64 -2.41
C ILE A 126 -1.31 9.39 -1.59
N GLU A 127 -0.06 9.26 -1.19
CA GLU A 127 0.37 8.32 -0.17
C GLU A 127 0.08 8.92 1.21
N ILE A 128 -0.63 8.17 2.05
CA ILE A 128 -0.99 8.60 3.42
C ILE A 128 -0.03 7.91 4.38
N ARG A 129 0.69 8.69 5.19
CA ARG A 129 1.56 8.15 6.23
C ARG A 129 0.74 7.86 7.50
N PRO A 130 1.12 6.83 8.29
CA PRO A 130 0.44 6.53 9.56
C PRO A 130 0.39 7.71 10.54
N GLU A 131 1.41 8.55 10.49
CA GLU A 131 1.55 9.75 11.33
C GLU A 131 0.49 10.82 11.02
N ASP A 132 0.01 10.85 9.77
CA ASP A 132 -0.98 11.83 9.31
C ASP A 132 -2.39 11.53 9.84
N ASP A 133 -2.65 10.32 10.38
CA ASP A 133 -3.95 9.91 10.92
C ASP A 133 -4.13 10.30 12.40
N ILE A 134 -3.04 10.63 13.10
CA ILE A 134 -3.06 10.94 14.55
C ILE A 134 -3.55 12.37 14.83
N GLN A 135 -3.54 13.25 13.83
CA GLN A 135 -3.89 14.66 14.01
C GLN A 135 -5.38 15.00 13.84
N LEU A 136 -6.24 14.01 13.63
CA LEU A 136 -7.67 14.22 13.36
C LEU A 136 -8.59 13.83 14.54
N ASN A 137 -8.05 13.59 15.74
CA ASN A 137 -8.85 13.33 16.96
C ASN A 137 -8.62 14.42 18.00
#